data_9b7b691260cab995c2f34360ccb1b1b5
#
_entry.id   9b7b691260cab995c2f34360ccb1b1b5
#
_cell.length_a   1.000
_cell.length_b   1.000
_cell.length_c   1.000
_cell.angle_alpha   90.00
_cell.angle_beta   90.00
_cell.angle_gamma   90.00
#
_symmetry.space_group_name_H-M   'P 1'
#
loop_
_entity.id
_entity.type
_entity.pdbx_description
1 polymer ?
#
loop_
_entity_poly.entity_id
_entity_poly.type
_entity_poly.pdbx_seq_one_letter_code
_entity_poly.pdbx_strand_id
1 'polypeptide(L)'
;MDWATFLAERLLGVLSTVGRDGLPHAVPVEVVVYGGKVYAWSESDSVKVANVRRTGKAAMLGYKGRAAALVRGQARVLTEDNASYTDITRQFLTKYHREESYGNDVLIEIAPDRATAWEE
;
A
#
# COMPACT_ATOMS: atom_id res chain seq x y z
N MET A 1 -20.22 -3.93 2.06
CA MET A 1 -19.15 -3.08 2.58
C MET A 1 -18.20 -2.71 1.45
N ASP A 2 -17.89 -1.45 1.31
CA ASP A 2 -16.99 -0.96 0.26
C ASP A 2 -15.53 -1.12 0.68
N TRP A 3 -14.75 -1.86 -0.10
CA TRP A 3 -13.35 -2.12 0.23
C TRP A 3 -12.53 -0.84 0.34
N ALA A 4 -12.78 0.13 -0.54
CA ALA A 4 -11.98 1.36 -0.57
C ALA A 4 -12.20 2.22 0.67
N THR A 5 -13.45 2.40 1.06
CA THR A 5 -13.81 3.15 2.27
C THR A 5 -13.26 2.44 3.50
N PHE A 6 -13.44 1.13 3.59
CA PHE A 6 -12.96 0.34 4.72
C PHE A 6 -11.44 0.45 4.87
N LEU A 7 -10.72 0.26 3.78
CA LEU A 7 -9.26 0.28 3.79
C LEU A 7 -8.73 1.69 4.08
N ALA A 8 -9.38 2.72 3.55
CA ALA A 8 -9.00 4.12 3.79
C ALA A 8 -9.06 4.51 5.28
N GLU A 9 -9.93 3.83 6.04
CA GLU A 9 -10.09 4.10 7.48
C GLU A 9 -9.09 3.34 8.36
N ARG A 10 -8.32 2.40 7.79
CA ARG A 10 -7.31 1.66 8.57
C ARG A 10 -6.06 2.51 8.76
N LEU A 11 -5.52 2.49 9.98
CA LEU A 11 -4.22 3.12 10.26
C LEU A 11 -3.07 2.26 9.78
N LEU A 12 -3.24 0.95 9.81
CA LEU A 12 -2.24 0.02 9.29
C LEU A 12 -2.92 -0.98 8.37
N GLY A 13 -2.23 -1.31 7.30
CA GLY A 13 -2.54 -2.45 6.46
C GLY A 13 -1.39 -3.43 6.52
N VAL A 14 -1.60 -4.64 6.04
CA VAL A 14 -0.55 -5.63 5.86
C VAL A 14 -0.25 -5.70 4.36
N LEU A 15 0.96 -5.31 4.00
CA LEU A 15 1.41 -5.37 2.62
C LEU A 15 2.14 -6.69 2.39
N SER A 16 1.67 -7.46 1.42
CA SER A 16 2.28 -8.73 1.03
C SER A 16 2.90 -8.58 -0.34
N THR A 17 4.13 -9.04 -0.45
CA THR A 17 4.90 -9.09 -1.69
C THR A 17 5.56 -10.46 -1.81
N VAL A 18 6.07 -10.80 -2.98
CA VAL A 18 6.69 -12.11 -3.21
C VAL A 18 8.20 -11.97 -3.13
N GLY A 19 8.80 -12.72 -2.21
CA GLY A 19 10.23 -12.74 -2.01
C GLY A 19 11.00 -13.40 -3.14
N ARG A 20 12.29 -13.19 -3.16
CA ARG A 20 13.20 -13.78 -4.17
C ARG A 20 13.18 -15.32 -4.14
N ASP A 21 12.91 -15.89 -2.97
CA ASP A 21 12.78 -17.34 -2.78
C ASP A 21 11.38 -17.87 -3.13
N GLY A 22 10.48 -17.01 -3.60
CA GLY A 22 9.10 -17.37 -3.92
C GLY A 22 8.17 -17.39 -2.73
N LEU A 23 8.67 -17.12 -1.52
CA LEU A 23 7.84 -17.10 -0.32
C LEU A 23 7.21 -15.71 -0.13
N PRO A 24 6.00 -15.65 0.44
CA PRO A 24 5.37 -14.37 0.74
C PRO A 24 6.13 -13.61 1.82
N HIS A 25 6.22 -12.30 1.65
CA HIS A 25 6.76 -11.38 2.64
C HIS A 25 5.61 -10.45 3.03
N ALA A 26 5.27 -10.38 4.31
CA ALA A 26 4.12 -9.62 4.78
C ALA A 26 4.51 -8.77 5.97
N VAL A 27 4.25 -7.46 5.89
CA VAL A 27 4.62 -6.50 6.94
C VAL A 27 3.52 -5.46 7.12
N PRO A 28 3.35 -4.93 8.34
CA PRO A 28 2.43 -3.81 8.55
C PRO A 28 3.00 -2.54 7.92
N VAL A 29 2.12 -1.76 7.32
CA VAL A 29 2.48 -0.51 6.65
C VAL A 29 1.39 0.53 6.85
N GLU A 30 1.75 1.79 6.73
CA GLU A 30 0.78 2.86 6.59
C GLU A 30 0.12 2.76 5.22
N VAL A 31 -1.16 3.09 5.12
CA VAL A 31 -1.95 2.86 3.92
C VAL A 31 -2.80 4.07 3.56
N VAL A 32 -2.84 4.39 2.27
CA VAL A 32 -3.72 5.42 1.71
C VAL A 32 -4.43 4.83 0.49
N VAL A 33 -5.70 5.15 0.36
CA VAL A 33 -6.49 4.84 -0.83
C VAL A 33 -6.73 6.16 -1.57
N TYR A 34 -6.39 6.21 -2.85
CA TYR A 34 -6.50 7.42 -3.64
C TYR A 34 -6.71 7.08 -5.11
N GLY A 35 -7.74 7.69 -5.72
CA GLY A 35 -8.03 7.47 -7.12
C GLY A 35 -8.30 6.00 -7.51
N GLY A 36 -8.89 5.23 -6.60
CA GLY A 36 -9.19 3.81 -6.82
C GLY A 36 -8.00 2.89 -6.70
N LYS A 37 -6.86 3.39 -6.23
CA LYS A 37 -5.63 2.62 -6.02
C LYS A 37 -5.21 2.67 -4.56
N VAL A 38 -4.37 1.72 -4.18
CA VAL A 38 -3.89 1.57 -2.80
C VAL A 38 -2.40 1.87 -2.76
N TYR A 39 -2.00 2.63 -1.77
CA TYR A 39 -0.61 3.07 -1.63
C TYR A 39 -0.05 2.72 -0.27
N ALA A 40 1.21 2.33 -0.24
CA ALA A 40 2.00 2.17 0.97
C ALA A 40 3.23 3.05 0.87
N TRP A 41 3.66 3.58 2.01
CA TRP A 41 4.90 4.34 2.14
C TRP A 41 6.01 3.41 2.55
N SER A 42 7.19 3.57 1.96
CA SER A 42 8.32 2.70 2.25
C SER A 42 9.65 3.39 2.01
N GLU A 43 10.67 2.90 2.68
CA GLU A 43 12.05 3.28 2.38
C GLU A 43 12.48 2.63 1.07
N SER A 44 13.24 3.35 0.26
CA SER A 44 13.59 2.93 -1.10
C SER A 44 14.42 1.64 -1.15
N ASP A 45 15.16 1.33 -0.07
CA ASP A 45 16.04 0.15 0.01
C ASP A 45 15.40 -1.04 0.75
N SER A 46 14.11 -0.97 1.04
CA SER A 46 13.42 -2.05 1.75
C SER A 46 13.21 -3.29 0.90
N VAL A 47 13.01 -4.43 1.59
CA VAL A 47 12.72 -5.72 0.95
C VAL A 47 11.43 -5.65 0.11
N LYS A 48 10.39 -5.02 0.64
CA LYS A 48 9.11 -4.92 -0.08
C LYS A 48 9.24 -4.12 -1.38
N VAL A 49 10.06 -3.08 -1.40
CA VAL A 49 10.31 -2.31 -2.62
C VAL A 49 11.05 -3.17 -3.65
N ALA A 50 12.09 -3.88 -3.23
CA ALA A 50 12.83 -4.80 -4.10
C ALA A 50 11.91 -5.87 -4.69
N ASN A 51 11.02 -6.43 -3.85
CA ASN A 51 10.06 -7.45 -4.28
C ASN A 51 9.08 -6.91 -5.34
N VAL A 52 8.55 -5.70 -5.13
CA VAL A 52 7.64 -5.07 -6.11
C VAL A 52 8.37 -4.79 -7.42
N ARG A 53 9.60 -4.27 -7.37
CA ARG A 53 10.38 -4.01 -8.59
C ARG A 53 10.64 -5.28 -9.39
N ARG A 54 10.85 -6.40 -8.71
CA ARG A 54 11.14 -7.67 -9.37
C ARG A 54 9.89 -8.34 -9.93
N THR A 55 8.76 -8.29 -9.21
CA THR A 55 7.57 -9.07 -9.55
C THR A 55 6.43 -8.27 -10.15
N GLY A 56 6.32 -6.98 -9.82
CA GLY A 56 5.19 -6.15 -10.23
C GLY A 56 3.87 -6.54 -9.58
N LYS A 57 3.90 -7.22 -8.43
CA LYS A 57 2.70 -7.75 -7.75
C LYS A 57 2.72 -7.47 -6.27
N ALA A 58 1.55 -7.18 -5.71
CA ALA A 58 1.39 -6.99 -4.27
C ALA A 58 -0.06 -7.17 -3.85
N ALA A 59 -0.25 -7.32 -2.54
CA ALA A 59 -1.56 -7.35 -1.92
C ALA A 59 -1.56 -6.50 -0.67
N MET A 60 -2.70 -5.88 -0.38
CA MET A 60 -2.92 -5.11 0.84
C MET A 60 -4.13 -5.66 1.57
N LEU A 61 -3.94 -6.05 2.81
CA LEU A 61 -5.01 -6.49 3.71
C LEU A 61 -5.23 -5.43 4.78
N GLY A 62 -6.47 -5.02 4.97
CA GLY A 62 -6.87 -4.24 6.14
C GLY A 62 -7.92 -5.00 6.92
N TYR A 63 -7.95 -4.87 8.24
CA TYR A 63 -8.95 -5.53 9.05
C TYR A 63 -9.29 -4.76 10.32
N LYS A 64 -10.48 -5.03 10.82
CA LYS A 64 -10.93 -4.52 12.12
C LYS A 64 -11.92 -5.54 12.67
N GLY A 65 -11.56 -6.19 13.78
CA GLY A 65 -12.37 -7.29 14.29
C GLY A 65 -12.48 -8.40 13.25
N ARG A 66 -13.71 -8.72 12.85
CA ARG A 66 -13.97 -9.75 11.85
C ARG A 66 -14.22 -9.19 10.44
N ALA A 67 -14.19 -7.87 10.32
CA ALA A 67 -14.31 -7.22 9.02
C ALA A 67 -12.92 -7.12 8.38
N ALA A 68 -12.85 -7.31 7.08
CA ALA A 68 -11.59 -7.23 6.35
C ALA A 68 -11.80 -6.81 4.90
N ALA A 69 -10.75 -6.25 4.32
CA ALA A 69 -10.68 -5.99 2.88
C ALA A 69 -9.32 -6.45 2.37
N LEU A 70 -9.33 -7.15 1.26
CA LEU A 70 -8.12 -7.63 0.58
C LEU A 70 -8.11 -7.10 -0.84
N VAL A 71 -7.03 -6.40 -1.19
CA VAL A 71 -6.81 -5.87 -2.54
C VAL A 71 -5.56 -6.52 -3.10
N ARG A 72 -5.65 -7.07 -4.31
CA ARG A 72 -4.52 -7.73 -4.98
C ARG A 72 -4.42 -7.20 -6.40
N GLY A 73 -3.21 -6.97 -6.87
CA GLY A 73 -3.06 -6.49 -8.23
C GLY A 73 -1.64 -6.19 -8.64
N GLN A 74 -1.55 -5.46 -9.73
CA GLN A 74 -0.29 -4.98 -10.27
C GLN A 74 0.27 -3.89 -9.35
N ALA A 75 1.55 -3.95 -9.08
CA ALA A 75 2.20 -3.01 -8.20
C ALA A 75 3.43 -2.41 -8.85
N ARG A 76 3.68 -1.15 -8.56
CA ARG A 76 4.87 -0.44 -9.01
C ARG A 76 5.37 0.51 -7.93
N VAL A 77 6.63 0.89 -8.06
CA VAL A 77 7.24 1.84 -7.14
C VAL A 77 7.18 3.22 -7.78
N LEU A 78 6.65 4.20 -7.06
CA LEU A 78 6.63 5.58 -7.49
C LEU A 78 7.70 6.35 -6.74
N THR A 79 8.52 7.07 -7.49
CA THR A 79 9.50 8.00 -6.94
C THR A 79 9.02 9.43 -7.17
N GLU A 80 9.75 10.40 -6.65
CA GLU A 80 9.39 11.82 -6.79
C GLU A 80 9.31 12.30 -8.25
N ASP A 81 9.85 11.52 -9.19
CA ASP A 81 9.76 11.82 -10.63
C ASP A 81 8.35 11.58 -11.18
N ASN A 82 7.53 10.81 -10.47
CA ASN A 82 6.16 10.52 -10.90
C ASN A 82 5.26 11.72 -10.61
N ALA A 83 4.41 12.09 -11.57
CA ALA A 83 3.55 13.26 -11.45
C ALA A 83 2.59 13.20 -10.26
N SER A 84 2.17 12.01 -9.84
CA SER A 84 1.23 11.82 -8.73
C SER A 84 1.90 11.72 -7.36
N TYR A 85 3.22 11.62 -7.32
CA TYR A 85 3.96 11.39 -6.07
C TYR A 85 3.64 12.44 -5.00
N THR A 86 3.67 13.70 -5.35
CA THR A 86 3.45 14.80 -4.39
C THR A 86 2.04 14.76 -3.81
N ASP A 87 1.03 14.54 -4.64
CA ASP A 87 -0.36 14.50 -4.17
C ASP A 87 -0.60 13.33 -3.23
N ILE A 88 -0.07 12.15 -3.56
CA ILE A 88 -0.23 10.96 -2.73
C ILE A 88 0.54 11.11 -1.42
N THR A 89 1.76 11.63 -1.47
CA THR A 89 2.53 11.92 -0.26
C THR A 89 1.78 12.86 0.66
N ARG A 90 1.13 13.88 0.11
CA ARG A 90 0.30 14.80 0.89
C ARG A 90 -0.85 14.07 1.60
N GLN A 91 -1.45 13.06 0.95
CA GLN A 91 -2.48 12.25 1.58
C GLN A 91 -1.95 11.51 2.81
N PHE A 92 -0.72 10.97 2.74
CA PHE A 92 -0.08 10.34 3.88
C PHE A 92 0.18 11.34 5.01
N LEU A 93 0.73 12.50 4.68
CA LEU A 93 1.02 13.52 5.68
C LEU A 93 -0.25 13.96 6.41
N THR A 94 -1.34 14.14 5.68
CA THR A 94 -2.63 14.54 6.26
C THR A 94 -3.21 13.43 7.14
N LYS A 95 -3.27 12.21 6.64
CA LYS A 95 -3.87 11.08 7.36
C LYS A 95 -3.13 10.76 8.66
N TYR A 96 -1.79 10.79 8.63
CA TYR A 96 -0.96 10.40 9.76
C TYR A 96 -0.45 11.58 10.57
N HIS A 97 -0.93 12.79 10.29
CA HIS A 97 -0.61 14.01 11.04
C HIS A 97 0.89 14.28 11.11
N ARG A 98 1.57 14.19 9.96
CA ARG A 98 3.00 14.50 9.86
C ARG A 98 3.21 15.75 9.03
N GLU A 99 4.26 16.51 9.37
CA GLU A 99 4.62 17.72 8.65
C GLU A 99 5.58 17.43 7.50
N GLU A 100 6.40 16.37 7.64
CA GLU A 100 7.44 16.03 6.68
C GLU A 100 7.48 14.53 6.39
N SER A 101 7.96 14.19 5.20
CA SER A 101 8.23 12.82 4.83
C SER A 101 9.57 12.36 5.43
N TYR A 102 9.85 11.05 5.33
CA TYR A 102 11.06 10.46 5.89
C TYR A 102 12.28 10.59 4.99
N GLY A 103 12.39 11.42 4.09
CA GLY A 103 13.59 11.72 3.32
C GLY A 103 14.05 10.69 2.28
N ASN A 104 13.86 9.40 2.49
CA ASN A 104 14.24 8.34 1.55
C ASN A 104 13.02 7.53 1.14
N ASP A 105 11.88 8.20 1.05
CA ASP A 105 10.61 7.54 0.82
C ASP A 105 10.33 7.32 -0.65
N VAL A 106 9.73 6.16 -0.90
CA VAL A 106 9.06 5.89 -2.17
C VAL A 106 7.65 5.41 -1.84
N LEU A 107 6.80 5.36 -2.85
CA LEU A 107 5.45 4.83 -2.72
C LEU A 107 5.37 3.51 -3.46
N ILE A 108 4.66 2.55 -2.87
CA ILE A 108 4.24 1.35 -3.57
C ILE A 108 2.77 1.55 -3.92
N GLU A 109 2.46 1.49 -5.21
CA GLU A 109 1.10 1.63 -5.73
C GLU A 109 0.57 0.28 -6.13
N ILE A 110 -0.63 -0.07 -5.69
CA ILE A 110 -1.33 -1.27 -6.15
C ILE A 110 -2.54 -0.84 -6.96
N ALA A 111 -2.55 -1.24 -8.24
CA ALA A 111 -3.72 -1.10 -9.10
C ALA A 111 -4.55 -2.38 -8.94
N PRO A 112 -5.77 -2.31 -8.40
CA PRO A 112 -6.53 -3.52 -8.08
C PRO A 112 -6.93 -4.32 -9.31
N ASP A 113 -6.56 -5.61 -9.33
CA ASP A 113 -7.15 -6.60 -10.24
C ASP A 113 -8.33 -7.27 -9.54
N ARG A 114 -8.20 -7.48 -8.23
CA ARG A 114 -9.25 -8.05 -7.40
C ARG A 114 -9.31 -7.32 -6.07
N ALA A 115 -10.51 -6.98 -5.65
CA ALA A 115 -10.73 -6.37 -4.35
C ALA A 115 -11.97 -7.00 -3.73
N THR A 116 -11.83 -7.45 -2.50
CA THR A 116 -12.89 -8.15 -1.76
C THR A 116 -13.00 -7.55 -0.38
N ALA A 117 -14.22 -7.37 0.10
CA ALA A 117 -14.46 -6.95 1.47
C ALA A 117 -15.52 -7.87 2.06
N TRP A 118 -15.35 -8.22 3.33
CA TRP A 118 -16.27 -9.12 4.02
C TRP A 118 -16.33 -8.83 5.50
N GLU A 119 -17.40 -9.30 6.12
CA GLU A 119 -17.60 -9.25 7.57
C GLU A 119 -18.22 -10.56 8.02
N GLU A 120 -17.64 -11.18 9.02
CA GLU A 120 -18.13 -12.43 9.59
C GLU A 120 -18.95 -12.22 10.87
#